data_7ce27247d191413e1b427ae866144d87
#
_entry.id   7ce27247d191413e1b427ae866144d87
#
_cell.length_a   1.000
_cell.length_b   1.000
_cell.length_c   1.000
_cell.angle_alpha   90.00
_cell.angle_beta   90.00
_cell.angle_gamma   90.00
#
_symmetry.space_group_name_H-M   'P 1'
#
loop_
_entity.id
_entity.type
_entity.pdbx_description
1 polymer ?
#
loop_
_entity_poly.entity_id
_entity_poly.type
_entity_poly.pdbx_seq_one_letter_code
_entity_poly.pdbx_strand_id
1 'polypeptide(L)'
;MAIVDLITSGLGLLASEKDITTTWVEGVMRGSGNLEDGVSVTAVSTERIGEGVGILSILQRVTPTYSGATKAPKSIVVKYPTDDPVQRGTADALVFYIREVTFYRDCAPSAPFKTAKCYGQAIESENTNFTIAMEDISHYRPLNQLDGVSLAES
;
A
#
# COMPACT_ATOMS: atom_id res chain seq x y z
N MET A 1 10.52 19.05 -13.86
CA MET A 1 11.47 18.14 -13.19
C MET A 1 10.87 16.75 -13.33
N ALA A 2 11.45 15.89 -14.13
CA ALA A 2 10.96 14.52 -14.29
C ALA A 2 11.10 13.81 -12.95
N ILE A 3 9.98 13.43 -12.36
CA ILE A 3 9.97 12.53 -11.20
C ILE A 3 10.25 11.16 -11.77
N VAL A 4 11.50 10.75 -11.65
CA VAL A 4 12.00 9.48 -12.14
C VAL A 4 11.28 8.34 -11.46
N ASP A 5 10.91 7.33 -12.23
CA ASP A 5 10.39 6.03 -11.80
C ASP A 5 10.98 5.55 -10.48
N LEU A 6 10.18 5.65 -9.42
CA LEU A 6 10.50 5.09 -8.12
C LEU A 6 9.95 3.67 -8.06
N ILE A 7 10.35 2.88 -9.04
CA ILE A 7 10.04 1.46 -9.05
C ILE A 7 10.98 0.79 -8.05
N THR A 8 10.46 0.47 -6.89
CA THR A 8 11.06 -0.61 -6.12
C THR A 8 10.95 -1.85 -7.00
N SER A 9 12.08 -2.47 -7.30
CA SER A 9 12.20 -3.56 -8.26
C SER A 9 11.08 -4.59 -8.07
N GLY A 10 10.20 -4.73 -9.06
CA GLY A 10 9.12 -5.69 -9.09
C GLY A 10 7.72 -5.16 -8.80
N LEU A 11 7.55 -3.90 -8.37
CA LEU A 11 6.24 -3.33 -8.15
C LEU A 11 5.68 -2.70 -9.42
N GLY A 12 4.68 -3.34 -10.03
CA GLY A 12 3.87 -2.75 -11.11
C GLY A 12 2.77 -1.85 -10.55
N LEU A 13 2.40 -0.82 -11.33
CA LEU A 13 1.22 0.00 -11.04
C LEU A 13 -0.05 -0.84 -11.16
N LEU A 14 -0.98 -0.63 -10.24
CA LEU A 14 -2.29 -1.26 -10.25
C LEU A 14 -3.35 -0.30 -10.79
N ALA A 15 -4.16 -0.77 -11.73
CA ALA A 15 -5.34 -0.06 -12.20
C ALA A 15 -6.62 -0.62 -11.58
N SER A 16 -6.59 -1.87 -11.12
CA SER A 16 -7.74 -2.56 -10.55
C SER A 16 -7.32 -3.70 -9.62
N GLU A 17 -8.28 -4.24 -8.87
CA GLU A 17 -8.10 -5.44 -8.06
C GLU A 17 -7.57 -6.64 -8.86
N LYS A 18 -7.94 -6.76 -10.14
CA LYS A 18 -7.53 -7.88 -11.01
C LYS A 18 -6.02 -7.92 -11.27
N ASP A 19 -5.34 -6.80 -11.08
CA ASP A 19 -3.90 -6.69 -11.26
C ASP A 19 -3.12 -7.24 -10.06
N ILE A 20 -3.81 -7.48 -8.93
CA ILE A 20 -3.24 -8.08 -7.71
C ILE A 20 -3.14 -9.59 -7.90
N THR A 21 -2.18 -10.03 -8.68
CA THR A 21 -1.93 -11.44 -8.99
C THR A 21 -0.93 -12.07 -8.03
N THR A 22 -0.84 -13.41 -8.04
CA THR A 22 0.20 -14.14 -7.28
C THR A 22 1.60 -13.67 -7.65
N THR A 23 1.87 -13.47 -8.94
CA THR A 23 3.15 -12.97 -9.45
C THR A 23 3.45 -11.56 -8.93
N TRP A 24 2.45 -10.68 -8.94
CA TRP A 24 2.62 -9.32 -8.43
C TRP A 24 2.94 -9.32 -6.94
N VAL A 25 2.16 -10.05 -6.13
CA VAL A 25 2.38 -10.14 -4.68
C VAL A 25 3.72 -10.77 -4.35
N GLU A 26 4.10 -11.84 -5.05
CA GLU A 26 5.41 -12.48 -4.89
C GLU A 26 6.55 -11.51 -5.21
N GLY A 27 6.44 -10.74 -6.30
CA GLY A 27 7.40 -9.70 -6.66
C GLY A 27 7.58 -8.64 -5.58
N VAL A 28 6.48 -8.15 -5.00
CA VAL A 28 6.50 -7.19 -3.87
C VAL A 28 7.22 -7.79 -2.66
N MET A 29 6.87 -9.01 -2.28
CA MET A 29 7.44 -9.65 -1.10
C MET A 29 8.93 -9.96 -1.27
N ARG A 30 9.36 -10.43 -2.45
CA ARG A 30 10.78 -10.65 -2.75
C ARG A 30 11.55 -9.35 -2.84
N GLY A 31 11.05 -8.37 -3.56
CA GLY A 31 11.69 -7.06 -3.72
C GLY A 31 11.89 -6.33 -2.40
N SER A 32 11.02 -6.54 -1.44
CA SER A 32 11.12 -5.98 -0.08
C SER A 32 11.89 -6.86 0.91
N GLY A 33 12.40 -8.03 0.49
CA GLY A 33 13.13 -8.96 1.35
C GLY A 33 12.25 -9.67 2.40
N ASN A 34 10.95 -9.79 2.13
CA ASN A 34 9.99 -10.40 3.06
C ASN A 34 9.48 -11.77 2.60
N LEU A 35 10.12 -12.39 1.62
CA LEU A 35 9.83 -13.74 1.19
C LEU A 35 11.13 -14.51 1.01
N GLU A 36 11.25 -15.65 1.69
CA GLU A 36 12.43 -16.51 1.67
C GLU A 36 12.57 -17.23 0.33
N ASP A 37 13.80 -17.57 -0.04
CA ASP A 37 14.09 -18.40 -1.22
C ASP A 37 13.39 -19.75 -1.11
N GLY A 38 12.85 -20.22 -2.24
CA GLY A 38 12.15 -21.49 -2.31
C GLY A 38 10.68 -21.45 -1.86
N VAL A 39 10.22 -20.35 -1.28
CA VAL A 39 8.78 -20.12 -0.99
C VAL A 39 8.17 -19.29 -2.11
N SER A 40 6.98 -19.64 -2.56
CA SER A 40 6.23 -18.92 -3.59
C SER A 40 4.82 -18.56 -3.12
N VAL A 41 4.20 -17.60 -3.78
CA VAL A 41 2.79 -17.25 -3.57
C VAL A 41 1.93 -18.12 -4.50
N THR A 42 1.11 -18.98 -3.92
CA THR A 42 0.29 -19.95 -4.67
C THR A 42 -1.13 -19.48 -4.93
N ALA A 43 -1.66 -18.61 -4.06
CA ALA A 43 -2.97 -18.00 -4.22
C ALA A 43 -3.00 -16.62 -3.55
N VAL A 44 -3.95 -15.79 -3.96
CA VAL A 44 -4.20 -14.47 -3.39
C VAL A 44 -5.71 -14.30 -3.24
N SER A 45 -6.14 -13.82 -2.08
CA SER A 45 -7.50 -13.30 -1.88
C SER A 45 -7.43 -11.81 -1.55
N THR A 46 -8.44 -11.07 -1.98
CA THR A 46 -8.54 -9.63 -1.78
C THR A 46 -9.85 -9.28 -1.08
N GLU A 47 -9.82 -8.26 -0.26
CA GLU A 47 -10.98 -7.68 0.42
C GLU A 47 -10.85 -6.16 0.37
N ARG A 48 -11.85 -5.48 -0.20
CA ARG A 48 -11.90 -4.02 -0.20
C ARG A 48 -12.17 -3.53 1.22
N ILE A 49 -11.34 -2.62 1.71
CA ILE A 49 -11.43 -2.06 3.06
C ILE A 49 -11.53 -0.53 3.01
N GLY A 50 -11.96 0.08 4.12
CA GLY A 50 -12.02 1.55 4.23
C GLY A 50 -13.11 2.20 3.41
N GLU A 51 -14.16 1.47 3.00
CA GLU A 51 -15.30 2.04 2.30
C GLU A 51 -15.99 3.12 3.16
N GLY A 52 -16.25 4.27 2.53
CA GLY A 52 -16.87 5.42 3.18
C GLY A 52 -15.93 6.31 4.00
N VAL A 53 -14.66 5.92 4.19
CA VAL A 53 -13.67 6.71 4.94
C VAL A 53 -12.59 7.27 4.03
N GLY A 54 -12.12 6.50 3.04
CA GLY A 54 -11.13 6.94 2.06
C GLY A 54 -11.77 7.17 0.70
N ILE A 55 -11.84 8.41 0.25
CA ILE A 55 -12.52 8.78 -1.00
C ILE A 55 -11.57 8.90 -2.20
N LEU A 56 -10.27 9.09 -1.98
CA LEU A 56 -9.32 9.41 -3.05
C LEU A 56 -8.53 8.19 -3.54
N SER A 57 -8.64 7.05 -2.86
CA SER A 57 -7.90 5.83 -3.19
C SER A 57 -8.72 4.60 -2.81
N ILE A 58 -8.43 3.50 -3.48
CA ILE A 58 -8.94 2.19 -3.15
C ILE A 58 -7.91 1.49 -2.26
N LEU A 59 -8.37 0.88 -1.18
CA LEU A 59 -7.56 0.03 -0.32
C LEU A 59 -8.07 -1.40 -0.42
N GLN A 60 -7.14 -2.33 -0.67
CA GLN A 60 -7.38 -3.76 -0.65
C GLN A 60 -6.54 -4.41 0.44
N ARG A 61 -7.17 -5.18 1.32
CA ARG A 61 -6.45 -6.18 2.10
C ARG A 61 -6.17 -7.36 1.20
N VAL A 62 -4.93 -7.75 1.13
CA VAL A 62 -4.45 -8.85 0.30
C VAL A 62 -3.91 -9.94 1.21
N THR A 63 -4.47 -11.14 1.09
CA THR A 63 -4.07 -12.30 1.88
C THR A 63 -3.45 -13.35 0.96
N PRO A 64 -2.12 -13.45 0.93
CA PRO A 64 -1.44 -14.47 0.14
C PRO A 64 -1.47 -15.84 0.82
N THR A 65 -1.52 -16.88 0.00
CA THR A 65 -1.23 -18.25 0.40
C THR A 65 0.16 -18.62 -0.09
N TYR A 66 0.99 -19.16 0.77
CA TYR A 66 2.37 -19.52 0.48
C TYR A 66 2.53 -21.03 0.28
N SER A 67 3.53 -21.42 -0.50
CA SER A 67 3.82 -22.84 -0.81
C SER A 67 4.40 -23.62 0.38
N GLY A 68 4.81 -22.95 1.44
CA GLY A 68 5.42 -23.57 2.62
C GLY A 68 5.45 -22.64 3.82
N ALA A 69 6.05 -23.09 4.89
CA ALA A 69 6.24 -22.28 6.09
C ALA A 69 7.12 -21.06 5.79
N THR A 70 6.72 -19.89 6.25
CA THR A 70 7.40 -18.62 5.97
C THR A 70 7.17 -17.62 7.10
N LYS A 71 8.09 -16.64 7.19
CA LYS A 71 7.94 -15.43 8.03
C LYS A 71 7.30 -14.28 7.28
N ALA A 72 6.94 -14.46 6.02
CA ALA A 72 6.27 -13.45 5.22
C ALA A 72 4.95 -13.00 5.87
N PRO A 73 4.49 -11.77 5.64
CA PRO A 73 3.25 -11.26 6.19
C PRO A 73 2.05 -12.14 5.81
N LYS A 74 1.15 -12.37 6.77
CA LYS A 74 -0.10 -13.10 6.54
C LYS A 74 -1.08 -12.28 5.68
N SER A 75 -1.02 -10.96 5.78
CA SER A 75 -1.77 -10.01 4.97
C SER A 75 -0.97 -8.73 4.76
N ILE A 76 -1.26 -8.05 3.68
CA ILE A 76 -0.76 -6.71 3.38
C ILE A 76 -1.93 -5.84 2.96
N VAL A 77 -1.76 -4.53 3.03
CA VAL A 77 -2.71 -3.57 2.47
C VAL A 77 -2.09 -2.96 1.22
N VAL A 78 -2.86 -2.94 0.16
CA VAL A 78 -2.46 -2.33 -1.11
C VAL A 78 -3.36 -1.15 -1.40
N LYS A 79 -2.75 -0.03 -1.78
CA LYS A 79 -3.42 1.22 -2.07
C LYS A 79 -3.12 1.65 -3.51
N TYR A 80 -4.17 2.04 -4.24
CA TYR A 80 -4.07 2.53 -5.61
C TYR A 80 -5.19 3.55 -5.90
N PRO A 81 -5.14 4.30 -7.01
CA PRO A 81 -6.10 5.37 -7.27
C PRO A 81 -7.54 4.89 -7.30
N THR A 82 -8.46 5.77 -6.88
CA THR A 82 -9.90 5.57 -7.11
C THR A 82 -10.22 5.53 -8.60
N ASP A 83 -11.27 4.84 -8.97
CA ASP A 83 -11.86 4.83 -10.32
C ASP A 83 -12.85 5.98 -10.55
N ASP A 84 -13.24 6.70 -9.48
CA ASP A 84 -14.09 7.90 -9.59
C ASP A 84 -13.29 9.07 -10.19
N PRO A 85 -13.68 9.59 -11.36
CA PRO A 85 -12.91 10.62 -12.06
C PRO A 85 -12.88 11.96 -11.32
N VAL A 86 -13.92 12.30 -10.53
CA VAL A 86 -13.98 13.55 -9.77
C VAL A 86 -13.02 13.51 -8.59
N GLN A 87 -13.05 12.40 -7.85
CA GLN A 87 -12.16 12.19 -6.72
C GLN A 87 -10.70 12.09 -7.18
N ARG A 88 -10.47 11.41 -8.31
CA ARG A 88 -9.15 11.32 -8.93
C ARG A 88 -8.61 12.69 -9.36
N GLY A 89 -9.43 13.50 -10.02
CA GLY A 89 -9.07 14.87 -10.39
C GLY A 89 -8.75 15.74 -9.17
N THR A 90 -9.45 15.54 -8.06
CA THR A 90 -9.16 16.23 -6.79
C THR A 90 -7.80 15.79 -6.22
N ALA A 91 -7.51 14.50 -6.25
CA ALA A 91 -6.23 13.99 -5.77
C ALA A 91 -5.05 14.50 -6.60
N ASP A 92 -5.23 14.58 -7.92
CA ASP A 92 -4.23 15.14 -8.84
C ASP A 92 -3.99 16.63 -8.57
N ALA A 93 -5.06 17.43 -8.50
CA ALA A 93 -4.96 18.87 -8.27
C ALA A 93 -4.26 19.22 -6.95
N LEU A 94 -4.43 18.39 -5.94
CA LEU A 94 -3.84 18.57 -4.62
C LEU A 94 -2.54 17.77 -4.42
N VAL A 95 -2.07 17.09 -5.45
CA VAL A 95 -0.84 16.26 -5.49
C VAL A 95 -0.75 15.25 -4.35
N PHE A 96 -1.88 14.67 -3.96
CA PHE A 96 -1.95 13.75 -2.81
C PHE A 96 -1.15 12.47 -3.03
N TYR A 97 -1.21 11.89 -4.21
CA TYR A 97 -0.53 10.63 -4.50
C TYR A 97 0.99 10.77 -4.42
N ILE A 98 1.56 11.84 -5.00
CA ILE A 98 2.99 12.12 -4.89
C ILE A 98 3.41 12.34 -3.43
N ARG A 99 2.61 13.08 -2.67
CA ARG A 99 2.90 13.35 -1.25
C ARG A 99 2.94 12.07 -0.44
N GLU A 100 2.00 11.16 -0.65
CA GLU A 100 1.94 9.91 0.08
C GLU A 100 3.11 8.98 -0.29
N VAL A 101 3.39 8.81 -1.58
CA VAL A 101 4.53 8.02 -2.03
C VAL A 101 5.85 8.60 -1.51
N THR A 102 6.01 9.92 -1.58
CA THR A 102 7.21 10.61 -1.07
C THR A 102 7.33 10.44 0.45
N PHE A 103 6.23 10.51 1.19
CA PHE A 103 6.25 10.26 2.62
C PHE A 103 6.82 8.88 2.96
N TYR A 104 6.31 7.82 2.34
CA TYR A 104 6.79 6.45 2.60
C TYR A 104 8.22 6.23 2.13
N ARG A 105 8.67 6.93 1.09
CA ARG A 105 10.04 6.84 0.59
C ARG A 105 11.03 7.58 1.47
N ASP A 106 10.74 8.84 1.79
CA ASP A 106 11.74 9.78 2.31
C ASP A 106 11.56 10.07 3.81
N CYS A 107 10.34 10.02 4.33
CA CYS A 107 10.01 10.44 5.69
C CYS A 107 9.80 9.25 6.62
N ALA A 108 9.00 8.28 6.23
CA ALA A 108 8.64 7.15 7.08
C ALA A 108 9.84 6.36 7.64
N PRO A 109 10.92 6.12 6.89
CA PRO A 109 12.09 5.39 7.41
C PRO A 109 12.80 6.06 8.59
N SER A 110 12.68 7.38 8.71
CA SER A 110 13.31 8.19 9.77
C SER A 110 12.31 8.84 10.73
N ALA A 111 11.03 8.52 10.60
CA ALA A 111 9.99 9.09 11.44
C ALA A 111 10.19 8.75 12.92
N PRO A 112 10.04 9.70 13.85
CA PRO A 112 10.19 9.43 15.29
C PRO A 112 8.98 8.69 15.90
N PHE A 113 8.01 8.34 15.08
CA PHE A 113 6.81 7.57 15.43
C PHE A 113 6.65 6.36 14.51
N LYS A 114 5.87 5.38 14.95
CA LYS A 114 5.60 4.19 14.13
C LYS A 114 4.71 4.53 12.95
N THR A 115 5.11 4.05 11.78
CA THR A 115 4.31 4.06 10.56
C THR A 115 4.07 2.62 10.11
N ALA A 116 3.05 2.38 9.29
CA ALA A 116 2.92 1.11 8.60
C ALA A 116 4.19 0.86 7.76
N LYS A 117 4.76 -0.33 7.85
CA LYS A 117 5.93 -0.71 7.04
C LYS A 117 5.53 -0.68 5.56
N CYS A 118 6.27 0.03 4.74
CA CYS A 118 6.10 0.01 3.29
C CYS A 118 6.90 -1.15 2.70
N TYR A 119 6.24 -2.03 1.94
CA TYR A 119 6.88 -3.13 1.21
C TYR A 119 7.27 -2.74 -0.22
N GLY A 120 6.66 -1.69 -0.74
CA GLY A 120 6.99 -1.13 -2.03
C GLY A 120 6.03 -0.04 -2.45
N GLN A 121 6.51 0.81 -3.34
CA GLN A 121 5.73 1.92 -3.88
C GLN A 121 6.16 2.21 -5.32
N ALA A 122 5.22 2.67 -6.11
CA ALA A 122 5.44 3.14 -7.48
C ALA A 122 4.51 4.32 -7.77
N ILE A 123 4.94 5.23 -8.63
CA ILE A 123 4.14 6.35 -9.10
C ILE A 123 4.57 6.73 -10.51
N GLU A 124 3.61 7.08 -11.36
CA GLU A 124 3.89 7.70 -12.66
C GLU A 124 4.30 9.16 -12.51
N SER A 125 5.09 9.65 -13.46
CA SER A 125 5.63 11.01 -13.46
C SER A 125 4.58 12.12 -13.42
N GLU A 126 3.36 11.83 -13.85
CA GLU A 126 2.25 12.80 -13.95
C GLU A 126 1.27 12.73 -12.78
N ASN A 127 1.61 12.02 -11.70
CA ASN A 127 0.79 11.88 -10.48
C ASN A 127 -0.59 11.25 -10.68
N THR A 128 -0.86 10.62 -11.80
CA THR A 128 -2.18 10.06 -12.09
C THR A 128 -2.38 8.64 -11.59
N ASN A 129 -1.29 7.86 -11.54
CA ASN A 129 -1.29 6.48 -11.08
C ASN A 129 -0.20 6.26 -10.04
N PHE A 130 -0.55 5.57 -8.99
CA PHE A 130 0.38 5.15 -7.95
C PHE A 130 -0.02 3.78 -7.39
N THR A 131 0.89 3.14 -6.72
CA THR A 131 0.63 1.95 -5.93
C THR A 131 1.51 1.96 -4.70
N ILE A 132 0.95 1.66 -3.54
CA ILE A 132 1.70 1.44 -2.31
C ILE A 132 1.27 0.09 -1.75
N ALA A 133 2.23 -0.78 -1.45
CA ALA A 133 2.04 -2.01 -0.69
C ALA A 133 2.60 -1.82 0.71
N MET A 134 1.78 -2.01 1.73
CA MET A 134 2.14 -1.70 3.11
C MET A 134 1.66 -2.77 4.09
N GLU A 135 2.16 -2.68 5.30
CA GLU A 135 1.76 -3.52 6.42
C GLU A 135 0.27 -3.40 6.72
N ASP A 136 -0.37 -4.55 6.96
CA ASP A 136 -1.73 -4.59 7.49
C ASP A 136 -1.69 -4.33 8.99
N ILE A 137 -2.09 -3.13 9.37
CA ILE A 137 -2.12 -2.66 10.76
C ILE A 137 -3.48 -2.87 11.43
N SER A 138 -4.34 -3.72 10.88
CA SER A 138 -5.69 -3.97 11.43
C SER A 138 -5.70 -4.56 12.85
N HIS A 139 -4.56 -5.05 13.33
CA HIS A 139 -4.40 -5.49 14.71
C HIS A 139 -4.31 -4.34 15.73
N TYR A 140 -4.08 -3.09 15.27
CA TYR A 140 -4.21 -1.91 16.11
C TYR A 140 -5.67 -1.46 16.17
N ARG A 141 -6.10 -0.97 17.33
CA ARG A 141 -7.44 -0.39 17.49
C ARG A 141 -7.53 0.94 16.74
N PRO A 142 -8.39 1.07 15.73
CA PRO A 142 -8.63 2.38 15.12
C PRO A 142 -9.32 3.30 16.14
N LEU A 143 -8.81 4.52 16.27
CA LEU A 143 -9.43 5.54 17.10
C LEU A 143 -10.46 6.31 16.27
N ASN A 144 -11.61 6.58 16.87
CA ASN A 144 -12.62 7.41 16.23
C ASN A 144 -12.21 8.88 16.32
N GLN A 145 -12.11 9.55 15.18
CA GLN A 145 -11.74 10.96 15.13
C GLN A 145 -12.70 11.88 15.90
N LEU A 146 -13.97 11.50 16.02
CA LEU A 146 -14.99 12.27 16.74
C LEU A 146 -14.86 12.16 18.23
N ASP A 147 -14.40 11.01 18.73
CA ASP A 147 -14.24 10.75 20.16
C ASP A 147 -12.89 11.24 20.69
N GLY A 148 -11.94 11.48 19.77
CA GLY A 148 -10.58 11.86 20.12
C GLY A 148 -9.80 10.74 20.81
N VAL A 149 -8.71 11.13 21.48
CA VAL A 149 -7.83 10.24 22.25
C VAL A 149 -7.51 10.85 23.59
N SER A 150 -7.38 10.03 24.61
CA SER A 150 -6.84 10.46 25.89
C SER A 150 -5.32 10.68 25.82
N LEU A 151 -4.76 11.44 26.75
CA LEU A 151 -3.31 11.64 26.87
C LEU A 151 -2.53 10.33 27.10
N ALA A 152 -3.19 9.30 27.60
CA ALA A 152 -2.58 7.98 27.80
C ALA A 152 -2.57 7.11 26.50
N GLU A 153 -3.33 7.52 25.51
CA GLU A 153 -3.45 6.81 24.21
C GLU A 153 -2.72 7.54 23.07
N SER A 154 -2.18 8.73 23.34
CA SER A 154 -1.45 9.57 22.37
C SER A 154 0.03 9.21 22.21
#